data_a9f97ab685ab78b9fb397970a2ad28cd
#
_entry.id   a9f97ab685ab78b9fb397970a2ad28cd
#
_cell.length_a   1.000
_cell.length_b   1.000
_cell.length_c   1.000
_cell.angle_alpha   90.00
_cell.angle_beta   90.00
_cell.angle_gamma   90.00
#
_symmetry.space_group_name_H-M   'P 1'
#
loop_
_entity.id
_entity.type
_entity.pdbx_description
1 polymer ?
#
loop_
_entity_poly.entity_id
_entity_poly.type
_entity_poly.pdbx_seq_one_letter_code
_entity_poly.pdbx_strand_id
1 'polypeptide(L)'
;IYIDLGDLGEWGSASHWQWSRKKKPPLEYITPRIEKDIEDVNDFLDDIDKCLDKVGCKERYICQGNHDAWLDMFVAEHPYLPQYKFKDACRFKERGYKVYGAGLPPEKWLKVGKLHFYHGHHKNGLHHAKAHLQLGGNVMYGHHHSLQQASVTHIDGPKSAWSAGCLKDMSHEKNLWLGGKAITWAHAFAVVDFFRGGLFTVHMVQIINGRTSLWGELIEGK
;
A
#
# COMPACT_ATOMS: atom_id res chain seq x y z
N ILE A 1 -2.46 15.77 -3.83
CA ILE A 1 -1.51 14.83 -3.18
C ILE A 1 -1.94 13.41 -3.54
N TYR A 2 -1.01 12.57 -3.96
CA TYR A 2 -1.20 11.14 -4.14
C TYR A 2 -0.38 10.39 -3.07
N ILE A 3 -0.98 9.38 -2.44
CA ILE A 3 -0.34 8.56 -1.42
C ILE A 3 -0.68 7.09 -1.71
N ASP A 4 0.34 6.31 -2.04
CA ASP A 4 0.25 4.86 -2.09
C ASP A 4 0.63 4.26 -0.74
N LEU A 5 -0.18 3.33 -0.26
CA LEU A 5 0.01 2.73 1.06
C LEU A 5 0.91 1.48 1.04
N GLY A 6 1.53 1.18 -0.10
CA GLY A 6 2.52 0.12 -0.25
C GLY A 6 1.96 -1.23 -0.69
N ASP A 7 2.86 -2.19 -0.78
CA ASP A 7 2.66 -3.49 -1.41
C ASP A 7 2.27 -3.34 -2.88
N LEU A 8 3.04 -2.51 -3.61
CA LEU A 8 2.86 -2.26 -5.04
C LEU A 8 2.98 -3.52 -5.89
N GLY A 9 3.86 -4.44 -5.48
CA GLY A 9 4.07 -5.71 -6.13
C GLY A 9 4.01 -6.88 -5.15
N GLU A 10 3.75 -8.06 -5.68
CA GLU A 10 3.77 -9.30 -4.87
C GLU A 10 5.20 -9.71 -4.48
N TRP A 11 6.19 -9.42 -5.32
CA TRP A 11 7.62 -9.72 -5.13
C TRP A 11 7.88 -11.14 -4.60
N GLY A 12 7.02 -12.08 -4.96
CA GLY A 12 7.02 -13.43 -4.42
C GLY A 12 8.36 -14.13 -4.58
N SER A 13 9.06 -13.93 -5.71
CA SER A 13 10.36 -14.53 -5.97
C SER A 13 11.47 -13.98 -5.08
N ALA A 14 11.37 -12.73 -4.60
CA ALA A 14 12.29 -12.13 -3.64
C ALA A 14 11.97 -12.51 -2.18
N SER A 15 10.75 -13.00 -1.91
CA SER A 15 10.28 -13.31 -0.57
C SER A 15 11.02 -14.49 0.07
N HIS A 16 11.58 -14.27 1.24
CA HIS A 16 12.14 -15.36 2.04
C HIS A 16 11.08 -16.38 2.51
N TRP A 17 9.81 -15.96 2.64
CA TRP A 17 8.71 -16.83 3.06
C TRP A 17 8.39 -17.89 2.00
N GLN A 18 8.50 -17.56 0.72
CA GLN A 18 8.25 -18.51 -0.37
C GLN A 18 9.20 -19.71 -0.31
N TRP A 19 10.41 -19.48 0.18
CA TRP A 19 11.47 -20.49 0.24
C TRP A 19 11.71 -21.04 1.64
N SER A 20 10.99 -20.57 2.66
CA SER A 20 11.19 -20.96 4.06
C SER A 20 11.06 -22.47 4.31
N ARG A 21 10.26 -23.16 3.50
CA ARG A 21 10.04 -24.62 3.59
C ARG A 21 10.50 -25.39 2.35
N LYS A 22 11.19 -24.75 1.43
CA LYS A 22 11.66 -25.32 0.16
C LYS A 22 13.09 -24.89 -0.08
N LYS A 23 13.84 -25.68 -0.83
CA LYS A 23 15.17 -25.27 -1.29
C LYS A 23 15.02 -24.00 -2.17
N LYS A 24 15.73 -22.93 -1.79
CA LYS A 24 15.78 -21.69 -2.59
C LYS A 24 16.41 -22.03 -3.95
N PRO A 25 15.75 -21.66 -5.07
CA PRO A 25 16.32 -21.94 -6.39
C PRO A 25 17.54 -21.04 -6.63
N PRO A 26 18.36 -21.37 -7.67
CA PRO A 26 19.49 -20.53 -8.04
C PRO A 26 19.03 -19.17 -8.57
N LEU A 27 19.94 -18.19 -8.55
CA LEU A 27 19.65 -16.80 -8.95
C LEU A 27 19.15 -16.70 -10.38
N GLU A 28 19.68 -17.52 -11.30
CA GLU A 28 19.25 -17.56 -12.70
C GLU A 28 17.74 -17.87 -12.85
N TYR A 29 17.16 -18.52 -11.85
CA TYR A 29 15.71 -18.78 -11.81
C TYR A 29 14.94 -17.64 -11.13
N ILE A 30 15.53 -16.98 -10.14
CA ILE A 30 14.85 -15.95 -9.31
C ILE A 30 14.86 -14.60 -10.03
N THR A 31 16.00 -14.19 -10.57
CA THR A 31 16.19 -12.83 -11.14
C THR A 31 15.23 -12.50 -12.28
N PRO A 32 14.97 -13.40 -13.28
CA PRO A 32 14.04 -13.07 -14.35
C PRO A 32 12.60 -12.85 -13.86
N ARG A 33 12.23 -13.47 -12.71
CA ARG A 33 10.92 -13.28 -12.10
C ARG A 33 10.83 -11.96 -11.37
N ILE A 34 11.89 -11.58 -10.66
CA ILE A 34 11.98 -10.25 -10.04
C ILE A 34 11.94 -9.17 -11.12
N GLU A 35 12.65 -9.36 -12.23
CA GLU A 35 12.65 -8.41 -13.36
C GLU A 35 11.26 -8.27 -13.97
N LYS A 36 10.52 -9.38 -14.11
CA LYS A 36 9.13 -9.33 -14.59
C LYS A 36 8.21 -8.59 -13.60
N ASP A 37 8.33 -8.86 -12.30
CA ASP A 37 7.57 -8.14 -11.27
C ASP A 37 7.90 -6.63 -11.30
N ILE A 38 9.17 -6.27 -11.51
CA ILE A 38 9.62 -4.87 -11.64
C ILE A 38 9.01 -4.21 -12.89
N GLU A 39 9.00 -4.91 -14.04
CA GLU A 39 8.37 -4.43 -15.27
C GLU A 39 6.88 -4.15 -15.04
N ASP A 40 6.14 -5.12 -14.50
CA ASP A 40 4.70 -5.00 -14.25
C ASP A 40 4.36 -3.83 -13.31
N VAL A 41 5.17 -3.64 -12.25
CA VAL A 41 4.99 -2.51 -11.33
C VAL A 41 5.34 -1.18 -11.99
N ASN A 42 6.39 -1.12 -12.82
CA ASN A 42 6.71 0.10 -13.55
C ASN A 42 5.65 0.47 -14.58
N ASP A 43 5.07 -0.50 -15.29
CA ASP A 43 3.96 -0.27 -16.23
C ASP A 43 2.74 0.31 -15.50
N PHE A 44 2.38 -0.24 -14.34
CA PHE A 44 1.33 0.30 -13.49
C PHE A 44 1.65 1.73 -13.03
N LEU A 45 2.88 2.01 -12.59
CA LEU A 45 3.29 3.35 -12.18
C LEU A 45 3.29 4.33 -13.36
N ASP A 46 3.64 3.90 -14.57
CA ASP A 46 3.57 4.74 -15.78
C ASP A 46 2.13 5.19 -16.08
N ASP A 47 1.15 4.32 -15.85
CA ASP A 47 -0.26 4.68 -16.03
C ASP A 47 -0.77 5.62 -14.92
N ILE A 48 -0.37 5.38 -13.68
CA ILE A 48 -0.68 6.30 -12.57
C ILE A 48 -0.03 7.66 -12.81
N ASP A 49 1.25 7.71 -13.20
CA ASP A 49 1.97 8.96 -13.49
C ASP A 49 1.29 9.79 -14.58
N LYS A 50 0.84 9.16 -15.67
CA LYS A 50 0.05 9.85 -16.73
C LYS A 50 -1.19 10.52 -16.16
N CYS A 51 -1.91 9.83 -15.24
CA CYS A 51 -3.10 10.38 -14.59
C CYS A 51 -2.74 11.54 -13.66
N LEU A 52 -1.69 11.37 -12.84
CA LEU A 52 -1.23 12.38 -11.89
C LEU A 52 -0.71 13.63 -12.58
N ASP A 53 0.02 13.48 -13.70
CA ASP A 53 0.52 14.59 -14.51
C ASP A 53 -0.62 15.37 -15.13
N LYS A 54 -1.63 14.67 -15.65
CA LYS A 54 -2.83 15.29 -16.26
C LYS A 54 -3.56 16.21 -15.29
N VAL A 55 -3.60 15.86 -14.00
CA VAL A 55 -4.25 16.66 -12.96
C VAL A 55 -3.28 17.58 -12.20
N GLY A 56 -2.01 17.64 -12.61
CA GLY A 56 -1.00 18.49 -12.01
C GLY A 56 -0.62 18.11 -10.57
N CYS A 57 -0.73 16.83 -10.21
CA CYS A 57 -0.35 16.32 -8.90
C CYS A 57 1.17 16.32 -8.73
N LYS A 58 1.69 17.21 -7.88
CA LYS A 58 3.13 17.37 -7.63
C LYS A 58 3.64 16.67 -6.38
N GLU A 59 2.74 16.34 -5.45
CA GLU A 59 3.10 15.67 -4.20
C GLU A 59 2.71 14.20 -4.27
N ARG A 60 3.72 13.33 -4.42
CA ARG A 60 3.57 11.89 -4.61
C ARG A 60 4.36 11.13 -3.55
N TYR A 61 3.70 10.25 -2.86
CA TYR A 61 4.27 9.52 -1.72
C TYR A 61 4.00 8.03 -1.82
N ILE A 62 4.98 7.22 -1.40
CA ILE A 62 4.87 5.77 -1.23
C ILE A 62 5.15 5.44 0.22
N CYS A 63 4.25 4.72 0.87
CA CYS A 63 4.49 4.10 2.17
C CYS A 63 4.90 2.64 1.92
N GLN A 64 6.19 2.37 1.82
CA GLN A 64 6.73 1.05 1.48
C GLN A 64 6.10 -0.04 2.33
N GLY A 65 5.55 -1.06 1.68
CA GLY A 65 4.94 -2.21 2.33
C GLY A 65 5.93 -3.30 2.70
N ASN A 66 5.44 -4.33 3.35
CA ASN A 66 6.28 -5.47 3.73
C ASN A 66 6.68 -6.32 2.52
N HIS A 67 5.82 -6.45 1.50
CA HIS A 67 6.20 -7.10 0.24
C HIS A 67 7.28 -6.30 -0.48
N ASP A 68 7.13 -4.98 -0.59
CA ASP A 68 8.11 -4.09 -1.20
C ASP A 68 9.48 -4.19 -0.51
N ALA A 69 9.50 -4.36 0.81
CA ALA A 69 10.72 -4.52 1.60
C ALA A 69 11.46 -5.84 1.30
N TRP A 70 10.80 -6.86 0.72
CA TRP A 70 11.48 -8.10 0.33
C TRP A 70 12.54 -7.88 -0.75
N LEU A 71 12.35 -6.90 -1.64
CA LEU A 71 13.40 -6.52 -2.60
C LEU A 71 14.65 -5.98 -1.88
N ASP A 72 14.47 -5.12 -0.88
CA ASP A 72 15.59 -4.58 -0.11
C ASP A 72 16.29 -5.70 0.70
N MET A 73 15.52 -6.65 1.25
CA MET A 73 16.06 -7.82 1.93
C MET A 73 16.81 -8.74 0.95
N PHE A 74 16.26 -8.96 -0.24
CA PHE A 74 16.94 -9.74 -1.30
C PHE A 74 18.28 -9.10 -1.68
N VAL A 75 18.34 -7.78 -1.83
CA VAL A 75 19.61 -7.08 -2.12
C VAL A 75 20.57 -7.14 -0.92
N ALA A 76 20.07 -7.12 0.32
CA ALA A 76 20.92 -7.32 1.49
C ALA A 76 21.60 -8.71 1.51
N GLU A 77 20.90 -9.75 1.04
CA GLU A 77 21.47 -11.09 0.83
C GLU A 77 22.39 -11.16 -0.42
N HIS A 78 22.16 -10.29 -1.40
CA HIS A 78 22.86 -10.25 -2.68
C HIS A 78 23.39 -8.84 -3.00
N PRO A 79 24.40 -8.33 -2.27
CA PRO A 79 24.85 -6.92 -2.37
C PRO A 79 25.39 -6.51 -3.75
N TYR A 80 25.71 -7.48 -4.60
CA TYR A 80 26.15 -7.27 -5.98
C TYR A 80 25.01 -7.06 -6.98
N LEU A 81 23.74 -7.04 -6.51
CA LEU A 81 22.54 -6.78 -7.30
C LEU A 81 21.80 -5.51 -6.80
N PRO A 82 22.49 -4.36 -6.65
CA PRO A 82 21.89 -3.16 -6.04
C PRO A 82 20.74 -2.58 -6.87
N GLN A 83 20.66 -2.88 -8.17
CA GLN A 83 19.60 -2.42 -9.07
C GLN A 83 18.20 -2.93 -8.68
N TYR A 84 18.11 -3.99 -7.87
CA TYR A 84 16.84 -4.53 -7.39
C TYR A 84 16.35 -3.90 -6.08
N LYS A 85 17.06 -2.89 -5.54
CA LYS A 85 16.48 -2.12 -4.41
C LYS A 85 15.16 -1.50 -4.83
N PHE A 86 14.16 -1.62 -3.97
CA PHE A 86 12.80 -1.18 -4.26
C PHE A 86 12.74 0.25 -4.83
N LYS A 87 13.44 1.18 -4.19
CA LYS A 87 13.46 2.60 -4.62
C LYS A 87 14.06 2.80 -6.01
N ASP A 88 15.09 2.03 -6.35
CA ASP A 88 15.82 2.14 -7.60
C ASP A 88 15.11 1.36 -8.71
N ALA A 89 14.67 0.15 -8.41
CA ALA A 89 13.92 -0.71 -9.33
C ALA A 89 12.63 -0.07 -9.85
N CYS A 90 11.89 0.62 -8.99
CA CYS A 90 10.66 1.35 -9.35
C CYS A 90 10.89 2.80 -9.80
N ARG A 91 12.14 3.24 -9.93
CA ARG A 91 12.54 4.57 -10.44
C ARG A 91 11.84 5.75 -9.71
N PHE A 92 11.58 5.61 -8.39
CA PHE A 92 10.78 6.61 -7.66
C PHE A 92 11.37 8.01 -7.65
N LYS A 93 12.71 8.14 -7.61
CA LYS A 93 13.37 9.44 -7.66
C LYS A 93 13.10 10.16 -8.98
N GLU A 94 13.17 9.45 -10.10
CA GLU A 94 12.92 9.98 -11.44
C GLU A 94 11.45 10.37 -11.63
N ARG A 95 10.55 9.59 -11.05
CA ARG A 95 9.09 9.80 -11.06
C ARG A 95 8.63 10.89 -10.08
N GLY A 96 9.52 11.43 -9.24
CA GLY A 96 9.19 12.46 -8.26
C GLY A 96 8.47 11.97 -7.01
N TYR A 97 8.53 10.68 -6.69
CA TYR A 97 7.96 10.13 -5.47
C TYR A 97 8.92 10.25 -4.27
N LYS A 98 8.35 10.52 -3.11
CA LYS A 98 9.04 10.36 -1.82
C LYS A 98 8.61 9.04 -1.18
N VAL A 99 9.57 8.19 -0.83
CA VAL A 99 9.31 6.87 -0.24
C VAL A 99 9.59 6.90 1.26
N TYR A 100 8.59 6.50 2.03
CA TYR A 100 8.66 6.25 3.46
C TYR A 100 8.87 4.75 3.67
N GLY A 101 9.99 4.37 4.23
CA GLY A 101 10.43 2.97 4.35
C GLY A 101 9.53 2.13 5.25
N ALA A 102 9.50 0.82 5.01
CA ALA A 102 8.83 -0.12 5.89
C ALA A 102 9.46 -0.14 7.30
N GLY A 103 8.63 -0.40 8.32
CA GLY A 103 9.11 -0.54 9.70
C GLY A 103 9.58 0.75 10.37
N LEU A 104 9.35 1.91 9.77
CA LEU A 104 9.66 3.19 10.43
C LEU A 104 8.81 3.38 11.70
N PRO A 105 9.38 3.98 12.75
CA PRO A 105 8.62 4.33 13.94
C PRO A 105 7.61 5.45 13.65
N PRO A 106 6.53 5.58 14.44
CA PRO A 106 5.41 6.49 14.15
C PRO A 106 5.78 7.95 13.89
N GLU A 107 6.80 8.47 14.56
CA GLU A 107 7.28 9.83 14.38
C GLU A 107 7.94 10.09 13.01
N LYS A 108 8.26 9.03 12.26
CA LYS A 108 8.84 9.09 10.91
C LYS A 108 7.87 8.72 9.80
N TRP A 109 6.61 8.44 10.13
CA TRP A 109 5.59 8.17 9.13
C TRP A 109 5.28 9.43 8.31
N LEU A 110 4.74 9.22 7.11
CA LEU A 110 4.19 10.34 6.34
C LEU A 110 3.07 11.00 7.14
N LYS A 111 3.14 12.32 7.26
CA LYS A 111 2.12 13.12 7.92
C LYS A 111 1.65 14.22 6.99
N VAL A 112 0.33 14.28 6.74
CA VAL A 112 -0.33 15.39 6.06
C VAL A 112 -1.39 15.95 7.01
N GLY A 113 -1.30 17.22 7.32
CA GLY A 113 -2.18 17.81 8.34
C GLY A 113 -2.07 17.08 9.68
N LYS A 114 -3.21 16.60 10.18
CA LYS A 114 -3.30 15.81 11.42
C LYS A 114 -3.49 14.31 11.19
N LEU A 115 -3.27 13.82 9.97
CA LEU A 115 -3.38 12.42 9.59
C LEU A 115 -2.01 11.84 9.25
N HIS A 116 -1.71 10.67 9.79
CA HIS A 116 -0.50 9.91 9.49
C HIS A 116 -0.83 8.79 8.52
N PHE A 117 0.11 8.50 7.63
CA PHE A 117 0.01 7.45 6.63
C PHE A 117 1.20 6.50 6.76
N TYR A 118 0.93 5.22 6.69
CA TYR A 118 1.95 4.18 6.65
C TYR A 118 1.34 2.90 6.06
N HIS A 119 2.18 1.92 5.71
CA HIS A 119 1.66 0.68 5.15
C HIS A 119 0.74 -0.08 6.10
N GLY A 120 1.03 -0.05 7.37
CA GLY A 120 0.38 -0.92 8.34
C GLY A 120 1.31 -2.04 8.81
N HIS A 121 0.85 -2.85 9.73
CA HIS A 121 1.53 -4.05 10.20
C HIS A 121 0.51 -5.05 10.73
N HIS A 122 0.91 -6.32 10.81
CA HIS A 122 0.01 -7.38 11.24
C HIS A 122 -0.58 -7.12 12.63
N LYS A 123 -1.90 -7.17 12.73
CA LYS A 123 -2.70 -7.09 13.95
C LYS A 123 -3.86 -8.08 13.83
N ASN A 124 -4.62 -8.26 14.90
CA ASN A 124 -5.80 -9.13 14.89
C ASN A 124 -6.72 -8.79 13.69
N GLY A 125 -6.95 -9.77 12.81
CA GLY A 125 -7.64 -9.59 11.54
C GLY A 125 -9.08 -9.08 11.63
N LEU A 126 -9.80 -9.35 12.75
CA LEU A 126 -11.18 -8.92 12.92
C LEU A 126 -11.33 -7.49 13.41
N HIS A 127 -10.35 -6.96 14.15
CA HIS A 127 -10.43 -5.66 14.81
C HIS A 127 -9.14 -4.85 14.68
N HIS A 128 -8.44 -4.99 13.56
CA HIS A 128 -7.15 -4.34 13.36
C HIS A 128 -7.23 -2.80 13.40
N ALA A 129 -8.33 -2.17 12.96
CA ALA A 129 -8.46 -0.71 13.05
C ALA A 129 -8.44 -0.24 14.51
N LYS A 130 -9.08 -0.97 15.44
CA LYS A 130 -9.01 -0.68 16.88
C LYS A 130 -7.59 -0.85 17.42
N ALA A 131 -6.84 -1.84 16.95
CA ALA A 131 -5.45 -2.03 17.35
C ALA A 131 -4.53 -0.92 16.83
N HIS A 132 -4.74 -0.46 15.58
CA HIS A 132 -3.99 0.67 15.03
C HIS A 132 -4.31 2.01 15.71
N LEU A 133 -5.54 2.17 16.20
CA LEU A 133 -5.93 3.34 16.97
C LEU A 133 -5.12 3.52 18.26
N GLN A 134 -4.65 2.42 18.85
CA GLN A 134 -3.78 2.44 20.05
C GLN A 134 -2.39 3.06 19.80
N LEU A 135 -2.00 3.28 18.54
CA LEU A 135 -0.76 3.96 18.19
C LEU A 135 -0.79 5.49 18.47
N GLY A 136 -1.93 6.00 18.94
CA GLY A 136 -2.03 7.32 19.56
C GLY A 136 -2.29 8.49 18.62
N GLY A 137 -2.64 8.24 17.35
CA GLY A 137 -2.91 9.31 16.39
C GLY A 137 -4.05 9.00 15.43
N ASN A 138 -4.36 9.96 14.55
CA ASN A 138 -5.15 9.66 13.38
C ASN A 138 -4.25 8.94 12.37
N VAL A 139 -4.64 7.74 11.95
CA VAL A 139 -3.81 6.91 11.07
C VAL A 139 -4.62 6.31 9.92
N MET A 140 -4.07 6.35 8.72
CA MET A 140 -4.56 5.62 7.55
C MET A 140 -3.51 4.60 7.12
N TYR A 141 -3.94 3.38 6.80
CA TYR A 141 -3.03 2.27 6.51
C TYR A 141 -3.64 1.26 5.52
N GLY A 142 -2.78 0.49 4.89
CA GLY A 142 -3.10 -0.63 4.00
C GLY A 142 -2.97 -1.99 4.68
N HIS A 143 -2.13 -2.88 4.13
CA HIS A 143 -1.70 -4.19 4.65
C HIS A 143 -2.80 -5.25 4.85
N HIS A 144 -3.91 -4.90 5.46
CA HIS A 144 -5.00 -5.84 5.79
C HIS A 144 -5.98 -6.08 4.64
N HIS A 145 -5.92 -5.28 3.59
CA HIS A 145 -6.79 -5.34 2.41
C HIS A 145 -8.29 -5.17 2.70
N SER A 146 -8.70 -4.90 3.93
CA SER A 146 -10.11 -4.75 4.33
C SER A 146 -10.45 -3.30 4.60
N LEU A 147 -11.72 -2.95 4.45
CA LEU A 147 -12.25 -1.67 4.90
C LEU A 147 -12.60 -1.75 6.38
N GLN A 148 -11.92 -0.96 7.19
CA GLN A 148 -12.28 -0.80 8.60
C GLN A 148 -12.06 0.63 9.06
N GLN A 149 -12.88 1.06 10.00
CA GLN A 149 -12.70 2.29 10.74
C GLN A 149 -12.95 2.05 12.20
N ALA A 150 -12.12 2.62 13.05
CA ALA A 150 -12.35 2.70 14.49
C ALA A 150 -12.08 4.11 14.97
N SER A 151 -12.88 4.58 15.91
CA SER A 151 -12.77 5.92 16.47
C SER A 151 -12.86 5.89 17.99
N VAL A 152 -12.19 6.83 18.63
CA VAL A 152 -12.25 7.07 20.07
C VAL A 152 -12.19 8.58 20.31
N THR A 153 -12.89 9.04 21.34
CA THR A 153 -12.80 10.43 21.76
C THR A 153 -11.88 10.53 22.97
N HIS A 154 -10.81 11.28 22.80
CA HIS A 154 -9.86 11.65 23.86
C HIS A 154 -10.13 13.08 24.33
N ILE A 155 -9.48 13.48 25.40
CA ILE A 155 -9.52 14.87 25.91
C ILE A 155 -9.07 15.89 24.86
N ASP A 156 -8.13 15.48 23.98
CA ASP A 156 -7.62 16.30 22.87
C ASP A 156 -8.48 16.24 21.60
N GLY A 157 -9.66 15.63 21.67
CA GLY A 157 -10.57 15.44 20.55
C GLY A 157 -10.55 14.02 19.96
N PRO A 158 -11.35 13.79 18.89
CA PRO A 158 -11.49 12.48 18.29
C PRO A 158 -10.20 12.04 17.60
N LYS A 159 -9.91 10.76 17.71
CA LYS A 159 -8.85 10.04 16.97
C LYS A 159 -9.48 8.86 16.24
N SER A 160 -8.99 8.59 15.06
CA SER A 160 -9.51 7.48 14.25
C SER A 160 -8.41 6.78 13.48
N ALA A 161 -8.66 5.50 13.23
CA ALA A 161 -7.83 4.67 12.35
C ALA A 161 -8.68 4.17 11.18
N TRP A 162 -8.12 4.23 9.97
CA TRP A 162 -8.76 3.80 8.72
C TRP A 162 -7.90 2.79 7.99
N SER A 163 -8.46 1.64 7.67
CA SER A 163 -7.90 0.68 6.72
C SER A 163 -8.54 0.92 5.36
N ALA A 164 -7.72 1.24 4.37
CA ALA A 164 -8.20 1.75 3.08
C ALA A 164 -8.64 0.66 2.08
N GLY A 165 -8.61 -0.62 2.46
CA GLY A 165 -8.82 -1.71 1.51
C GLY A 165 -7.57 -1.98 0.66
N CYS A 166 -7.78 -2.44 -0.57
CA CYS A 166 -6.71 -2.64 -1.55
C CYS A 166 -7.24 -2.44 -2.98
N LEU A 167 -6.32 -2.26 -3.93
CA LEU A 167 -6.60 -2.23 -5.37
C LEU A 167 -6.09 -3.50 -6.08
N LYS A 168 -5.84 -4.56 -5.33
CA LYS A 168 -5.42 -5.86 -5.85
C LYS A 168 -6.47 -6.45 -6.78
N ASP A 169 -6.02 -7.17 -7.80
CA ASP A 169 -6.90 -8.01 -8.61
C ASP A 169 -7.57 -9.08 -7.74
N MET A 170 -8.88 -8.98 -7.60
CA MET A 170 -9.71 -9.85 -6.75
C MET A 170 -10.20 -11.09 -7.47
N SER A 171 -9.78 -11.32 -8.73
CA SER A 171 -10.18 -12.51 -9.50
C SER A 171 -9.75 -13.81 -8.80
N HIS A 172 -10.58 -14.86 -8.97
CA HIS A 172 -10.30 -16.18 -8.38
C HIS A 172 -8.95 -16.74 -8.84
N GLU A 173 -8.62 -16.57 -10.10
CA GLU A 173 -7.39 -17.07 -10.72
C GLU A 173 -6.12 -16.49 -10.09
N LYS A 174 -6.15 -15.21 -9.72
CA LYS A 174 -5.04 -14.53 -9.03
C LYS A 174 -4.95 -14.86 -7.55
N ASN A 175 -6.01 -15.43 -6.97
CA ASN A 175 -6.14 -15.67 -5.52
C ASN A 175 -6.37 -17.15 -5.16
N LEU A 176 -6.00 -18.11 -6.03
CA LEU A 176 -6.13 -19.55 -5.81
C LEU A 176 -5.50 -20.04 -4.50
N TRP A 177 -4.44 -19.37 -4.04
CA TRP A 177 -3.74 -19.69 -2.80
C TRP A 177 -4.61 -19.55 -1.54
N LEU A 178 -5.71 -18.79 -1.62
CA LEU A 178 -6.69 -18.68 -0.53
C LEU A 178 -7.51 -19.97 -0.31
N GLY A 179 -7.50 -20.90 -1.28
CA GLY A 179 -8.21 -22.17 -1.18
C GLY A 179 -9.72 -22.00 -0.97
N GLY A 180 -10.33 -20.94 -1.50
CA GLY A 180 -11.75 -20.65 -1.38
C GLY A 180 -12.21 -20.16 0.00
N LYS A 181 -11.29 -19.82 0.90
CA LYS A 181 -11.62 -19.24 2.21
C LYS A 181 -12.27 -17.89 2.03
N ALA A 182 -13.30 -17.62 2.84
CA ALA A 182 -13.86 -16.27 2.94
C ALA A 182 -12.79 -15.30 3.48
N ILE A 183 -12.69 -14.16 2.83
CA ILE A 183 -11.77 -13.09 3.20
C ILE A 183 -12.55 -11.80 3.44
N THR A 184 -11.99 -10.93 4.24
CA THR A 184 -12.56 -9.60 4.54
C THR A 184 -12.02 -8.52 3.60
N TRP A 185 -11.37 -8.89 2.50
CA TRP A 185 -10.77 -7.94 1.57
C TRP A 185 -11.82 -7.11 0.85
N ALA A 186 -11.50 -5.87 0.61
CA ALA A 186 -12.35 -4.93 -0.10
C ALA A 186 -11.53 -4.20 -1.17
N HIS A 187 -12.03 -4.20 -2.40
CA HIS A 187 -11.50 -3.36 -3.47
C HIS A 187 -11.93 -1.93 -3.18
N ALA A 188 -10.99 -1.08 -2.78
CA ALA A 188 -11.30 0.25 -2.27
C ALA A 188 -10.08 1.17 -2.22
N PHE A 189 -10.37 2.47 -2.13
CA PHE A 189 -9.41 3.53 -1.86
C PHE A 189 -10.05 4.59 -0.94
N ALA A 190 -9.27 5.59 -0.56
CA ALA A 190 -9.77 6.71 0.24
C ALA A 190 -9.53 8.04 -0.46
N VAL A 191 -10.47 8.96 -0.31
CA VAL A 191 -10.30 10.39 -0.62
C VAL A 191 -10.29 11.16 0.68
N VAL A 192 -9.33 12.06 0.86
CA VAL A 192 -9.19 12.85 2.08
C VAL A 192 -9.21 14.34 1.73
N ASP A 193 -10.19 15.04 2.28
CA ASP A 193 -10.28 16.49 2.19
C ASP A 193 -9.60 17.13 3.39
N PHE A 194 -8.58 17.96 3.14
CA PHE A 194 -7.87 18.67 4.19
C PHE A 194 -8.37 20.12 4.30
N PHE A 195 -8.57 20.58 5.52
CA PHE A 195 -9.04 21.92 5.86
C PHE A 195 -7.96 22.75 6.56
N ARG A 196 -8.29 24.03 6.78
CA ARG A 196 -7.43 24.93 7.56
C ARG A 196 -7.10 24.34 8.95
N GLY A 197 -5.84 24.48 9.35
CA GLY A 197 -5.33 23.94 10.62
C GLY A 197 -5.03 22.44 10.57
N GLY A 198 -5.00 21.84 9.38
CA GLY A 198 -4.68 20.42 9.14
C GLY A 198 -5.81 19.47 9.57
N LEU A 199 -7.01 19.98 9.77
CA LEU A 199 -8.22 19.17 9.96
C LEU A 199 -8.54 18.45 8.64
N PHE A 200 -9.30 17.36 8.71
CA PHE A 200 -9.59 16.55 7.55
C PHE A 200 -10.88 15.75 7.68
N THR A 201 -11.42 15.34 6.55
CA THR A 201 -12.51 14.35 6.43
C THR A 201 -12.06 13.21 5.53
N VAL A 202 -12.40 11.97 5.88
CA VAL A 202 -12.07 10.77 5.09
C VAL A 202 -13.33 10.22 4.44
N HIS A 203 -13.25 10.00 3.13
CA HIS A 203 -14.25 9.31 2.33
C HIS A 203 -13.68 7.97 1.90
N MET A 204 -14.19 6.87 2.46
CA MET A 204 -13.82 5.52 2.07
C MET A 204 -14.64 5.13 0.84
N VAL A 205 -13.99 4.84 -0.28
CA VAL A 205 -14.62 4.59 -1.58
C VAL A 205 -14.43 3.13 -1.94
N GLN A 206 -15.49 2.35 -1.82
CA GLN A 206 -15.49 0.93 -2.21
C GLN A 206 -15.82 0.78 -3.68
N ILE A 207 -15.10 -0.11 -4.37
CA ILE A 207 -15.35 -0.49 -5.76
C ILE A 207 -16.02 -1.86 -5.75
N ILE A 208 -17.19 -1.96 -6.36
CA ILE A 208 -17.97 -3.19 -6.46
C ILE A 208 -18.18 -3.53 -7.95
N ASN A 209 -17.63 -4.64 -8.37
CA ASN A 209 -17.70 -5.09 -9.77
C ASN A 209 -17.28 -3.99 -10.77
N GLY A 210 -16.16 -3.33 -10.49
CA GLY A 210 -15.62 -2.26 -11.34
C GLY A 210 -16.36 -0.92 -11.28
N ARG A 211 -17.30 -0.76 -10.33
CA ARG A 211 -18.14 0.44 -10.19
C ARG A 211 -18.02 1.04 -8.80
N THR A 212 -18.10 2.36 -8.74
CA THR A 212 -18.20 3.09 -7.48
C THR A 212 -18.99 4.38 -7.68
N SER A 213 -19.41 4.98 -6.59
CA SER A 213 -20.00 6.31 -6.59
C SER A 213 -19.20 7.24 -5.69
N LEU A 214 -18.86 8.41 -6.20
CA LEU A 214 -18.17 9.44 -5.46
C LEU A 214 -18.83 10.80 -5.73
N TRP A 215 -19.22 11.50 -4.67
CA TRP A 215 -19.95 12.78 -4.71
C TRP A 215 -21.21 12.79 -5.59
N GLY A 216 -21.91 11.63 -5.64
CA GLY A 216 -23.15 11.46 -6.40
C GLY A 216 -22.94 11.11 -7.87
N GLU A 217 -21.70 11.03 -8.34
CA GLU A 217 -21.37 10.58 -9.68
C GLU A 217 -21.05 9.08 -9.69
N LEU A 218 -21.62 8.35 -10.66
CA LEU A 218 -21.27 6.96 -10.90
C LEU A 218 -19.98 6.92 -11.73
N ILE A 219 -19.01 6.15 -11.24
CA ILE A 219 -17.74 5.92 -11.92
C ILE A 219 -17.67 4.43 -12.28
N GLU A 220 -17.48 4.12 -13.54
CA GLU A 220 -17.34 2.77 -14.05
C GLU A 220 -15.95 2.57 -14.65
N GLY A 221 -15.28 1.50 -14.22
CA GLY A 221 -14.05 1.02 -14.87
C GLY A 221 -14.35 0.41 -16.24
N LYS A 222 -13.37 0.46 -17.14
CA LYS A 222 -13.44 -0.17 -18.44
C LYS A 222 -13.16 -1.66 -18.35
#